data_d90be6740f3604b6311cbfb1bd7a6941
#
_entry.id   d90be6740f3604b6311cbfb1bd7a6941
#
_cell.length_a   1.000
_cell.length_b   1.000
_cell.length_c   1.000
_cell.angle_alpha   90.00
_cell.angle_beta   90.00
_cell.angle_gamma   90.00
#
_symmetry.space_group_name_H-M   'P 1'
#
loop_
_entity.id
_entity.type
_entity.pdbx_description
1 polymer ?
#
loop_
_entity_poly.entity_id
_entity_poly.type
_entity_poly.pdbx_seq_one_letter_code
_entity_poly.pdbx_strand_id
1 'polypeptide(L)'
;AHDKDSRHRMFNILDVSENINPKKYNLNSDGKLEIEWSEGNHVSHYDISWLRENCYTIKNNEEYKSPYQLWDGSLEKNIHSIYIDHNEIISSEEGLVKWLELLHYKGIAIVYNAPVEKNSAFPVLNRISHTRETFFKTPFEVINIPKPNNSAYTAHALQNHMDLPWFENPPGYQFLHCLVNSAKGGDSSAVDAFAVAEYLKKNDKDTFDTLTKIPLKFRDKDYTQEAHRSFYGTAISLTKDGDYNDVRFSTATMDALDCHPDQMDKVYKSHHKFGKLLHDDKFQIKFR
;
A
#
# COMPACT_ATOMS: atom_id res chain seq x y z
N ALA A 1 -30.36 2.27 -6.96
CA ALA A 1 -31.22 2.16 -5.77
C ALA A 1 -30.59 1.18 -4.78
N HIS A 2 -30.51 1.61 -3.52
CA HIS A 2 -30.03 0.80 -2.40
C HIS A 2 -31.15 0.72 -1.36
N ASP A 3 -31.25 -0.41 -0.71
CA ASP A 3 -32.13 -0.59 0.44
C ASP A 3 -31.66 0.33 1.58
N LYS A 4 -32.61 0.96 2.29
CA LYS A 4 -32.29 1.98 3.30
C LYS A 4 -31.65 1.38 4.55
N ASP A 5 -31.98 0.15 4.88
CA ASP A 5 -31.54 -0.49 6.11
C ASP A 5 -30.27 -1.32 5.87
N SER A 6 -30.30 -2.23 4.88
CA SER A 6 -29.18 -3.10 4.57
C SER A 6 -28.07 -2.42 3.76
N ARG A 7 -28.36 -1.29 3.12
CA ARG A 7 -27.46 -0.59 2.18
C ARG A 7 -27.08 -1.39 0.94
N HIS A 8 -27.65 -2.57 0.77
CA HIS A 8 -27.41 -3.40 -0.40
C HIS A 8 -28.09 -2.82 -1.64
N ARG A 9 -27.49 -3.06 -2.80
CA ARG A 9 -28.10 -2.72 -4.08
C ARG A 9 -29.36 -3.52 -4.28
N MET A 10 -30.49 -2.85 -4.54
CA MET A 10 -31.78 -3.49 -4.88
C MET A 10 -31.89 -3.86 -6.36
N PHE A 11 -31.02 -3.28 -7.17
CA PHE A 11 -31.00 -3.54 -8.61
C PHE A 11 -30.28 -4.86 -8.90
N ASN A 12 -30.95 -5.77 -9.61
CA ASN A 12 -30.34 -7.00 -10.13
C ASN A 12 -30.24 -6.87 -11.65
N ILE A 13 -29.02 -6.97 -12.17
CA ILE A 13 -28.74 -6.85 -13.59
C ILE A 13 -29.39 -7.98 -14.41
N LEU A 14 -29.62 -9.13 -13.79
CA LEU A 14 -30.25 -10.29 -14.45
C LEU A 14 -31.74 -10.08 -14.77
N ASP A 15 -32.37 -9.10 -14.11
CA ASP A 15 -33.78 -8.75 -14.32
C ASP A 15 -33.95 -7.70 -15.43
N VAL A 16 -32.85 -7.26 -16.03
CA VAL A 16 -32.84 -6.25 -17.10
C VAL A 16 -32.59 -6.90 -18.44
N SER A 17 -33.42 -6.57 -19.42
CA SER A 17 -33.24 -7.09 -20.78
C SER A 17 -31.93 -6.60 -21.40
N GLU A 18 -31.24 -7.49 -22.10
CA GLU A 18 -30.03 -7.15 -22.87
C GLU A 18 -30.31 -6.11 -23.99
N ASN A 19 -31.56 -5.97 -24.40
CA ASN A 19 -31.98 -5.05 -25.45
C ASN A 19 -32.63 -3.76 -24.93
N ILE A 20 -32.49 -3.49 -23.62
CA ILE A 20 -33.06 -2.26 -23.04
C ILE A 20 -32.41 -1.00 -23.63
N ASN A 21 -33.24 -0.07 -24.05
CA ASN A 21 -32.80 1.21 -24.60
C ASN A 21 -33.56 2.37 -23.96
N PRO A 22 -32.99 3.59 -23.92
CA PRO A 22 -33.72 4.76 -23.52
C PRO A 22 -34.77 5.10 -24.56
N LYS A 23 -36.04 5.15 -24.14
CA LYS A 23 -37.16 5.55 -24.99
C LYS A 23 -37.28 7.07 -25.04
N LYS A 24 -37.09 7.73 -23.90
CA LYS A 24 -37.09 9.16 -23.76
C LYS A 24 -36.14 9.56 -22.63
N TYR A 25 -35.54 10.72 -22.78
CA TYR A 25 -34.72 11.31 -21.71
C TYR A 25 -34.95 12.82 -21.65
N ASN A 26 -34.86 13.38 -20.45
CA ASN A 26 -35.00 14.80 -20.21
C ASN A 26 -34.12 15.25 -19.06
N LEU A 27 -33.57 16.45 -19.17
CA LEU A 27 -32.82 17.09 -18.09
C LEU A 27 -33.76 18.09 -17.41
N ASN A 28 -34.09 17.82 -16.15
CA ASN A 28 -35.00 18.66 -15.37
C ASN A 28 -34.31 19.93 -14.91
N SER A 29 -35.13 20.96 -14.59
CA SER A 29 -34.66 22.23 -14.00
C SER A 29 -33.83 22.04 -12.72
N ASP A 30 -34.09 20.97 -11.99
CA ASP A 30 -33.42 20.61 -10.72
C ASP A 30 -32.06 19.91 -10.93
N GLY A 31 -31.56 19.87 -12.18
CA GLY A 31 -30.27 19.26 -12.50
C GLY A 31 -30.26 17.72 -12.41
N LYS A 32 -31.41 17.07 -12.65
CA LYS A 32 -31.52 15.61 -12.72
C LYS A 32 -31.81 15.16 -14.12
N LEU A 33 -31.10 14.10 -14.57
CA LEU A 33 -31.41 13.40 -15.80
C LEU A 33 -32.48 12.34 -15.50
N GLU A 34 -33.61 12.45 -16.19
CA GLU A 34 -34.68 11.46 -16.17
C GLU A 34 -34.64 10.63 -17.43
N ILE A 35 -34.70 9.31 -17.31
CA ILE A 35 -34.68 8.37 -18.44
C ILE A 35 -35.88 7.42 -18.32
N GLU A 36 -36.76 7.46 -19.32
CA GLU A 36 -37.80 6.46 -19.54
C GLU A 36 -37.22 5.32 -20.41
N TRP A 37 -37.31 4.11 -19.93
CA TRP A 37 -36.77 2.95 -20.62
C TRP A 37 -37.78 2.27 -21.51
N SER A 38 -37.29 1.52 -22.50
CA SER A 38 -38.12 0.80 -23.49
C SER A 38 -38.97 -0.31 -22.88
N GLU A 39 -38.59 -0.83 -21.74
CA GLU A 39 -39.23 -1.95 -21.07
C GLU A 39 -39.66 -1.60 -19.64
N GLY A 40 -40.71 -2.27 -19.15
CA GLY A 40 -41.12 -2.22 -17.74
C GLY A 40 -41.72 -0.90 -17.26
N ASN A 41 -41.97 0.06 -18.14
CA ASN A 41 -42.40 1.45 -17.76
C ASN A 41 -41.51 2.07 -16.66
N HIS A 42 -40.25 1.62 -16.61
CA HIS A 42 -39.30 2.09 -15.60
C HIS A 42 -38.77 3.48 -15.95
N VAL A 43 -38.71 4.36 -14.96
CA VAL A 43 -38.09 5.67 -15.08
C VAL A 43 -36.95 5.79 -14.08
N SER A 44 -35.77 6.10 -14.59
CA SER A 44 -34.59 6.34 -13.75
C SER A 44 -34.30 7.83 -13.60
N HIS A 45 -33.89 8.23 -12.41
CA HIS A 45 -33.45 9.58 -12.10
C HIS A 45 -32.00 9.56 -11.66
N TYR A 46 -31.17 10.37 -12.32
CA TYR A 46 -29.73 10.48 -12.01
C TYR A 46 -29.38 11.93 -11.71
N ASP A 47 -28.67 12.15 -10.62
CA ASP A 47 -28.06 13.45 -10.35
C ASP A 47 -26.90 13.70 -11.32
N ILE A 48 -26.81 14.88 -11.88
CA ILE A 48 -25.77 15.25 -12.84
C ILE A 48 -24.37 15.19 -12.19
N SER A 49 -24.24 15.57 -10.92
CA SER A 49 -23.00 15.42 -10.17
C SER A 49 -22.53 13.96 -10.16
N TRP A 50 -23.43 13.04 -9.81
CA TRP A 50 -23.13 11.61 -9.81
C TRP A 50 -22.73 11.10 -11.19
N LEU A 51 -23.41 11.55 -12.27
CA LEU A 51 -23.06 11.17 -13.64
C LEU A 51 -21.68 11.68 -14.04
N ARG A 52 -21.31 12.90 -13.61
CA ARG A 52 -19.97 13.45 -13.85
C ARG A 52 -18.90 12.66 -13.12
N GLU A 53 -19.10 12.36 -11.85
CA GLU A 53 -18.18 11.57 -11.03
C GLU A 53 -17.96 10.15 -11.59
N ASN A 54 -18.99 9.59 -12.24
CA ASN A 54 -18.97 8.22 -12.77
C ASN A 54 -18.86 8.17 -14.31
N CYS A 55 -18.51 9.27 -14.96
CA CYS A 55 -18.40 9.35 -16.42
C CYS A 55 -17.16 8.60 -16.92
N TYR A 56 -17.35 7.74 -17.92
CA TYR A 56 -16.26 6.96 -18.52
C TYR A 56 -15.31 7.80 -19.39
N THR A 57 -15.80 8.92 -19.93
CA THR A 57 -15.05 9.74 -20.91
C THR A 57 -14.32 10.93 -20.29
N ILE A 58 -14.72 11.38 -19.09
CA ILE A 58 -14.18 12.58 -18.43
C ILE A 58 -13.23 12.20 -17.29
N LYS A 59 -12.77 10.98 -17.18
CA LYS A 59 -11.59 10.70 -16.37
C LYS A 59 -10.36 11.29 -17.09
N ASN A 60 -10.39 12.62 -17.24
CA ASN A 60 -9.19 13.38 -17.48
C ASN A 60 -8.29 13.15 -16.26
N ASN A 61 -7.16 12.50 -16.49
CA ASN A 61 -6.07 12.30 -15.53
C ASN A 61 -5.58 13.60 -14.87
N GLU A 62 -6.14 14.75 -15.24
CA GLU A 62 -5.76 16.06 -14.73
C GLU A 62 -6.42 16.42 -13.38
N GLU A 63 -7.52 15.78 -12.97
CA GLU A 63 -8.18 16.05 -11.69
C GLU A 63 -7.84 15.07 -10.58
N TYR A 64 -7.37 13.87 -10.91
CA TYR A 64 -6.94 12.92 -9.89
C TYR A 64 -5.50 13.19 -9.49
N LYS A 65 -5.31 13.95 -8.43
CA LYS A 65 -4.00 14.07 -7.78
C LYS A 65 -3.87 12.95 -6.75
N SER A 66 -2.80 12.18 -6.87
CA SER A 66 -2.44 11.20 -5.84
C SER A 66 -2.47 11.86 -4.46
N PRO A 67 -3.10 11.26 -3.45
CA PRO A 67 -3.11 11.81 -2.11
C PRO A 67 -1.74 11.74 -1.45
N TYR A 68 -0.80 10.96 -1.98
CA TYR A 68 0.49 10.70 -1.36
C TYR A 68 1.41 11.91 -1.38
N GLN A 69 1.97 12.24 -0.21
CA GLN A 69 3.02 13.23 -0.02
C GLN A 69 4.37 12.53 -0.07
N LEU A 70 4.85 12.29 -1.29
CA LEU A 70 6.12 11.60 -1.51
C LEU A 70 7.27 12.35 -0.86
N TRP A 71 8.20 11.60 -0.27
CA TRP A 71 9.36 12.15 0.41
C TRP A 71 10.67 11.45 -0.04
N ASP A 72 11.78 12.05 0.26
CA ASP A 72 13.13 11.56 -0.01
C ASP A 72 14.04 11.75 1.20
N GLY A 73 15.33 11.51 1.08
CA GLY A 73 16.32 11.65 2.14
C GLY A 73 16.36 13.04 2.78
N SER A 74 15.84 14.08 2.11
CA SER A 74 15.76 15.42 2.69
C SER A 74 14.83 15.51 3.91
N LEU A 75 13.88 14.57 4.05
CA LEU A 75 13.01 14.46 5.21
C LEU A 75 13.80 14.28 6.51
N GLU A 76 15.00 13.70 6.46
CA GLU A 76 15.87 13.55 7.64
C GLU A 76 16.16 14.90 8.32
N LYS A 77 16.27 15.99 7.55
CA LYS A 77 16.46 17.34 8.08
C LYS A 77 15.27 17.85 8.89
N ASN A 78 14.11 17.28 8.68
CA ASN A 78 12.85 17.60 9.36
C ASN A 78 12.15 16.34 9.86
N ILE A 79 12.92 15.41 10.39
CA ILE A 79 12.44 14.09 10.83
C ILE A 79 11.28 14.19 11.84
N HIS A 80 11.28 15.26 12.68
CA HIS A 80 10.22 15.47 13.65
C HIS A 80 8.84 15.72 13.01
N SER A 81 8.77 16.03 11.73
CA SER A 81 7.50 16.17 11.01
C SER A 81 6.72 14.85 10.83
N ILE A 82 7.34 13.72 11.12
CA ILE A 82 6.70 12.40 11.14
C ILE A 82 6.58 11.82 12.55
N TYR A 83 6.87 12.62 13.58
CA TYR A 83 6.76 12.21 14.98
C TYR A 83 5.40 12.58 15.54
N ILE A 84 4.87 11.71 16.40
CA ILE A 84 3.63 11.96 17.14
C ILE A 84 3.72 11.35 18.54
N ASP A 85 3.20 12.04 19.54
CA ASP A 85 3.19 11.56 20.92
C ASP A 85 2.18 10.43 21.10
N HIS A 86 2.61 9.37 21.78
CA HIS A 86 1.74 8.24 22.12
C HIS A 86 0.46 8.69 22.85
N ASN A 87 0.60 9.63 23.80
CA ASN A 87 -0.53 10.10 24.59
C ASN A 87 -1.52 10.91 23.75
N GLU A 88 -1.05 11.70 22.75
CA GLU A 88 -1.97 12.37 21.82
C GLU A 88 -2.85 11.36 21.08
N ILE A 89 -2.27 10.26 20.59
CA ILE A 89 -3.02 9.22 19.86
C ILE A 89 -4.07 8.56 20.78
N ILE A 90 -3.71 8.29 22.03
CA ILE A 90 -4.60 7.55 22.94
C ILE A 90 -5.70 8.43 23.50
N SER A 91 -5.42 9.71 23.80
CA SER A 91 -6.31 10.57 24.57
C SER A 91 -7.26 11.43 23.75
N SER A 92 -7.00 11.60 22.45
CA SER A 92 -7.82 12.52 21.62
C SER A 92 -8.10 11.97 20.22
N GLU A 93 -9.21 12.44 19.64
CA GLU A 93 -9.55 12.16 18.24
C GLU A 93 -8.65 12.97 17.29
N GLU A 94 -8.26 14.17 17.68
CA GLU A 94 -7.35 15.02 16.91
C GLU A 94 -5.97 14.36 16.77
N GLY A 95 -5.45 13.76 17.86
CA GLY A 95 -4.19 13.00 17.84
C GLY A 95 -4.31 11.75 16.95
N LEU A 96 -5.43 11.05 17.01
CA LEU A 96 -5.70 9.93 16.11
C LEU A 96 -5.71 10.38 14.64
N VAL A 97 -6.40 11.48 14.32
CA VAL A 97 -6.48 12.01 12.95
C VAL A 97 -5.09 12.38 12.45
N LYS A 98 -4.29 13.12 13.21
CA LYS A 98 -2.90 13.46 12.85
C LYS A 98 -2.07 12.21 12.54
N TRP A 99 -2.20 11.17 13.35
CA TRP A 99 -1.47 9.92 13.13
C TRP A 99 -1.91 9.22 11.85
N LEU A 100 -3.23 9.13 11.62
CA LEU A 100 -3.80 8.55 10.39
C LEU A 100 -3.39 9.35 9.15
N GLU A 101 -3.30 10.66 9.23
CA GLU A 101 -2.81 11.52 8.14
C GLU A 101 -1.34 11.23 7.81
N LEU A 102 -0.47 11.06 8.81
CA LEU A 102 0.92 10.66 8.57
C LEU A 102 1.00 9.31 7.85
N LEU A 103 0.24 8.32 8.33
CA LEU A 103 0.21 7.01 7.72
C LEU A 103 -0.40 7.03 6.30
N HIS A 104 -1.48 7.79 6.10
CA HIS A 104 -2.17 7.86 4.82
C HIS A 104 -1.37 8.63 3.76
N TYR A 105 -0.85 9.81 4.11
CA TYR A 105 -0.20 10.67 3.15
C TYR A 105 1.29 10.38 2.97
N LYS A 106 1.99 9.96 4.03
CA LYS A 106 3.45 9.72 3.99
C LYS A 106 3.84 8.25 4.12
N GLY A 107 2.93 7.38 4.56
CA GLY A 107 3.20 5.97 4.76
C GLY A 107 4.12 5.65 5.95
N ILE A 108 4.50 6.64 6.75
CA ILE A 108 5.40 6.48 7.89
C ILE A 108 5.02 7.43 9.03
N ALA A 109 5.12 6.92 10.26
CA ALA A 109 5.04 7.72 11.49
C ALA A 109 5.92 7.12 12.58
N ILE A 110 6.53 7.96 13.39
CA ILE A 110 7.32 7.56 14.57
C ILE A 110 6.55 7.99 15.82
N VAL A 111 6.06 7.01 16.56
CA VAL A 111 5.35 7.25 17.82
C VAL A 111 6.35 7.26 18.95
N TYR A 112 6.54 8.42 19.61
CA TYR A 112 7.44 8.56 20.74
C TYR A 112 6.68 8.56 22.09
N ASN A 113 7.41 8.45 23.19
CA ASN A 113 6.85 8.30 24.55
C ASN A 113 5.92 7.07 24.72
N ALA A 114 6.01 6.07 23.82
CA ALA A 114 5.29 4.82 24.01
C ALA A 114 5.85 4.06 25.23
N PRO A 115 4.99 3.43 26.06
CA PRO A 115 5.45 2.58 27.16
C PRO A 115 6.32 1.44 26.62
N VAL A 116 7.45 1.15 27.30
CA VAL A 116 8.40 0.10 26.86
C VAL A 116 8.07 -1.30 27.38
N GLU A 117 6.81 -1.56 27.69
CA GLU A 117 6.31 -2.85 28.15
C GLU A 117 5.80 -3.69 27.00
N LYS A 118 5.94 -5.01 27.11
CA LYS A 118 5.37 -5.93 26.11
C LYS A 118 3.87 -5.69 25.95
N ASN A 119 3.41 -5.72 24.71
CA ASN A 119 2.01 -5.51 24.32
C ASN A 119 1.48 -4.07 24.50
N SER A 120 2.24 -3.11 25.01
CA SER A 120 1.76 -1.74 25.19
C SER A 120 1.53 -0.98 23.86
N ALA A 121 1.93 -1.53 22.72
CA ALA A 121 1.56 -1.01 21.43
C ALA A 121 0.09 -1.26 21.03
N PHE A 122 -0.56 -2.31 21.56
CA PHE A 122 -1.92 -2.69 21.16
C PHE A 122 -2.99 -1.61 21.39
N PRO A 123 -2.99 -0.85 22.49
CA PRO A 123 -3.94 0.25 22.66
C PRO A 123 -3.90 1.25 21.50
N VAL A 124 -2.70 1.59 20.98
CA VAL A 124 -2.54 2.47 19.80
C VAL A 124 -3.07 1.77 18.55
N LEU A 125 -2.65 0.53 18.29
CA LEU A 125 -3.06 -0.23 17.11
C LEU A 125 -4.58 -0.40 17.02
N ASN A 126 -5.21 -0.69 18.15
CA ASN A 126 -6.67 -0.88 18.25
C ASN A 126 -7.47 0.41 18.00
N ARG A 127 -6.81 1.59 18.00
CA ARG A 127 -7.43 2.85 17.55
C ARG A 127 -7.73 2.84 16.06
N ILE A 128 -6.97 2.06 15.26
CA ILE A 128 -7.20 1.93 13.81
C ILE A 128 -8.10 0.73 13.55
N SER A 129 -7.66 -0.46 13.93
CA SER A 129 -8.34 -1.72 13.63
C SER A 129 -7.71 -2.87 14.42
N HIS A 130 -8.27 -4.06 14.25
CA HIS A 130 -7.64 -5.28 14.75
C HIS A 130 -6.35 -5.57 13.98
N THR A 131 -5.32 -6.03 14.71
CA THR A 131 -4.09 -6.49 14.09
C THR A 131 -4.34 -7.75 13.26
N ARG A 132 -3.75 -7.79 12.06
CA ARG A 132 -3.82 -8.97 11.20
C ARG A 132 -2.91 -10.06 11.74
N GLU A 133 -3.48 -11.18 12.15
CA GLU A 133 -2.69 -12.35 12.51
C GLU A 133 -2.08 -12.99 11.24
N THR A 134 -0.81 -13.35 11.33
CA THR A 134 -0.07 -14.09 10.31
C THR A 134 0.45 -15.39 10.90
N PHE A 135 1.08 -16.23 10.11
CA PHE A 135 1.72 -17.46 10.61
C PHE A 135 2.90 -17.20 11.58
N PHE A 136 3.41 -15.96 11.65
CA PHE A 136 4.37 -15.54 12.68
C PHE A 136 3.71 -15.28 14.05
N LYS A 137 2.36 -15.35 14.11
CA LYS A 137 1.53 -14.89 15.26
C LYS A 137 1.60 -13.37 15.43
N THR A 138 0.91 -12.84 16.43
CA THR A 138 0.86 -11.42 16.73
C THR A 138 0.75 -11.20 18.23
N PRO A 139 1.67 -10.48 18.87
CA PRO A 139 2.94 -10.00 18.32
C PRO A 139 4.01 -11.09 18.28
N PHE A 140 5.06 -10.90 17.50
CA PHE A 140 6.27 -11.69 17.62
C PHE A 140 7.47 -10.81 18.01
N GLU A 141 8.42 -11.39 18.70
CA GLU A 141 9.60 -10.67 19.18
C GLU A 141 10.75 -10.80 18.18
N VAL A 142 11.35 -9.68 17.83
CA VAL A 142 12.56 -9.63 16.99
C VAL A 142 13.76 -9.54 17.92
N ILE A 143 14.41 -10.69 18.12
CA ILE A 143 15.60 -10.85 18.97
C ILE A 143 16.64 -11.73 18.29
N ASN A 144 17.90 -11.51 18.60
CA ASN A 144 18.97 -12.38 18.11
C ASN A 144 18.92 -13.73 18.85
N ILE A 145 18.77 -14.82 18.09
CA ILE A 145 18.69 -16.17 18.64
C ILE A 145 19.73 -17.11 18.02
N PRO A 146 20.22 -18.10 18.75
CA PRO A 146 21.06 -19.18 18.19
C PRO A 146 20.28 -19.96 17.11
N LYS A 147 20.92 -20.24 15.97
CA LYS A 147 20.30 -20.97 14.83
C LYS A 147 19.00 -20.34 14.34
N PRO A 148 19.04 -19.08 13.89
CA PRO A 148 17.87 -18.38 13.40
C PRO A 148 17.32 -19.04 12.13
N ASN A 149 16.01 -19.08 11.99
CA ASN A 149 15.30 -19.48 10.76
C ASN A 149 14.92 -18.28 9.89
N ASN A 150 15.20 -17.06 10.37
CA ASN A 150 14.93 -15.82 9.66
C ASN A 150 16.10 -14.83 9.89
N SER A 151 16.45 -14.06 8.87
CA SER A 151 17.50 -13.04 8.94
C SER A 151 17.21 -11.94 9.97
N ALA A 152 15.95 -11.65 10.26
CA ALA A 152 15.55 -10.71 11.31
C ALA A 152 15.97 -11.14 12.73
N TYR A 153 16.28 -12.41 12.94
CA TYR A 153 16.74 -12.94 14.23
C TYR A 153 18.27 -13.03 14.32
N THR A 154 18.96 -12.27 13.50
CA THR A 154 20.44 -12.20 13.46
C THR A 154 20.94 -10.81 13.85
N ALA A 155 22.26 -10.69 14.06
CA ALA A 155 22.92 -9.40 14.26
C ALA A 155 23.38 -8.73 12.94
N HIS A 156 23.00 -9.27 11.79
CA HIS A 156 23.36 -8.71 10.51
C HIS A 156 22.43 -7.55 10.12
N ALA A 157 22.99 -6.56 9.45
CA ALA A 157 22.17 -5.48 8.86
C ALA A 157 21.24 -6.03 7.78
N LEU A 158 20.00 -5.61 7.80
CA LEU A 158 19.03 -5.93 6.77
C LEU A 158 18.98 -4.81 5.73
N GLN A 159 18.86 -5.21 4.49
CA GLN A 159 18.61 -4.28 3.39
C GLN A 159 17.19 -3.69 3.49
N ASN A 160 16.96 -2.50 2.91
CA ASN A 160 15.60 -1.99 2.77
C ASN A 160 14.75 -2.99 2.01
N HIS A 161 13.65 -3.38 2.60
CA HIS A 161 12.74 -4.40 2.07
C HIS A 161 11.33 -4.18 2.62
N MET A 162 10.36 -4.82 1.99
CA MET A 162 9.06 -5.02 2.59
C MET A 162 8.96 -6.45 3.14
N ASP A 163 8.18 -6.63 4.17
CA ASP A 163 7.86 -7.95 4.69
C ASP A 163 6.70 -8.59 3.90
N LEU A 164 6.72 -9.93 3.84
CA LEU A 164 5.66 -10.75 3.26
C LEU A 164 5.36 -10.47 1.76
N PRO A 165 6.37 -10.22 0.90
CA PRO A 165 6.11 -9.96 -0.52
C PRO A 165 5.53 -11.17 -1.27
N TRP A 166 5.59 -12.38 -0.67
CA TRP A 166 4.98 -13.60 -1.17
C TRP A 166 3.49 -13.77 -0.81
N PHE A 167 2.89 -12.80 -0.14
CA PHE A 167 1.43 -12.73 0.02
C PHE A 167 0.82 -12.01 -1.17
N GLU A 168 -0.33 -12.49 -1.64
CA GLU A 168 -1.13 -11.76 -2.62
C GLU A 168 -1.49 -10.37 -2.09
N ASN A 169 -2.00 -10.34 -0.86
CA ASN A 169 -2.34 -9.12 -0.14
C ASN A 169 -1.47 -9.03 1.13
N PRO A 170 -0.30 -8.39 1.08
CA PRO A 170 0.49 -8.14 2.28
C PRO A 170 -0.26 -7.29 3.30
N PRO A 171 0.11 -7.33 4.59
CA PRO A 171 -0.40 -6.37 5.57
C PRO A 171 -0.13 -4.93 5.12
N GLY A 172 -1.12 -4.05 5.25
CA GLY A 172 -1.01 -2.66 4.79
C GLY A 172 -0.02 -1.84 5.59
N TYR A 173 0.14 -2.14 6.88
CA TYR A 173 1.07 -1.48 7.79
C TYR A 173 1.79 -2.48 8.65
N GLN A 174 3.05 -2.17 8.96
CA GLN A 174 3.86 -2.89 9.95
C GLN A 174 4.18 -1.95 11.10
N PHE A 175 4.10 -2.47 12.32
CA PHE A 175 4.43 -1.73 13.53
C PHE A 175 5.59 -2.40 14.25
N LEU A 176 6.65 -1.64 14.49
CA LEU A 176 7.82 -2.08 15.26
C LEU A 176 7.84 -1.31 16.57
N HIS A 177 7.73 -2.03 17.68
CA HIS A 177 7.79 -1.46 19.02
C HIS A 177 9.15 -1.73 19.64
N CYS A 178 9.92 -0.69 19.85
CA CYS A 178 11.24 -0.78 20.48
C CYS A 178 11.12 -0.91 22.01
N LEU A 179 11.45 -2.07 22.54
CA LEU A 179 11.44 -2.34 23.99
C LEU A 179 12.79 -2.06 24.64
N VAL A 180 13.89 -2.26 23.90
CA VAL A 180 15.26 -2.06 24.41
C VAL A 180 16.11 -1.49 23.29
N ASN A 181 16.81 -0.38 23.58
CA ASN A 181 17.71 0.29 22.63
C ASN A 181 19.02 0.68 23.34
N SER A 182 19.69 -0.27 23.97
CA SER A 182 20.95 -0.04 24.74
C SER A 182 22.23 -0.35 23.94
N ALA A 183 22.13 -1.09 22.83
CA ALA A 183 23.27 -1.46 22.01
C ALA A 183 23.78 -0.27 21.17
N LYS A 184 25.05 -0.29 20.77
CA LYS A 184 25.58 0.61 19.74
C LYS A 184 25.18 0.06 18.36
N GLY A 185 24.78 0.95 17.44
CA GLY A 185 24.24 0.56 16.13
C GLY A 185 22.78 0.11 16.25
N GLY A 186 22.28 -0.53 15.19
CA GLY A 186 20.87 -0.92 15.09
C GLY A 186 19.97 0.26 14.69
N ASP A 187 20.54 1.27 14.06
CA ASP A 187 19.75 2.36 13.46
C ASP A 187 18.81 1.79 12.41
N SER A 188 17.62 2.34 12.35
CA SER A 188 16.62 2.00 11.34
C SER A 188 16.78 2.89 10.11
N SER A 189 16.44 2.37 8.95
CA SER A 189 16.31 3.15 7.73
C SER A 189 14.93 2.93 7.11
N ALA A 190 14.43 3.96 6.44
CA ALA A 190 13.22 3.87 5.65
C ALA A 190 13.42 4.61 4.33
N VAL A 191 12.67 4.17 3.32
CA VAL A 191 12.65 4.78 1.99
C VAL A 191 11.21 4.84 1.50
N ASP A 192 10.83 5.98 0.92
CA ASP A 192 9.58 6.09 0.18
C ASP A 192 9.78 5.46 -1.20
N ALA A 193 9.35 4.22 -1.32
CA ALA A 193 9.49 3.48 -2.56
C ALA A 193 8.62 4.05 -3.70
N PHE A 194 7.54 4.76 -3.40
CA PHE A 194 6.75 5.49 -4.41
C PHE A 194 7.52 6.70 -4.94
N ALA A 195 8.30 7.40 -4.09
CA ALA A 195 9.18 8.48 -4.55
C ALA A 195 10.27 7.96 -5.49
N VAL A 196 10.85 6.79 -5.20
CA VAL A 196 11.80 6.13 -6.09
C VAL A 196 11.14 5.70 -7.41
N ALA A 197 9.92 5.16 -7.35
CA ALA A 197 9.15 4.80 -8.54
C ALA A 197 8.85 6.03 -9.42
N GLU A 198 8.46 7.15 -8.80
CA GLU A 198 8.21 8.41 -9.50
C GLU A 198 9.50 8.98 -10.13
N TYR A 199 10.63 8.84 -9.43
CA TYR A 199 11.93 9.19 -10.01
C TYR A 199 12.26 8.36 -11.24
N LEU A 200 12.03 7.05 -11.20
CA LEU A 200 12.23 6.17 -12.36
C LEU A 200 11.27 6.51 -13.49
N LYS A 201 10.00 6.74 -13.20
CA LYS A 201 8.98 7.13 -14.18
C LYS A 201 9.41 8.36 -14.98
N LYS A 202 10.05 9.33 -14.32
CA LYS A 202 10.52 10.59 -14.94
C LYS A 202 11.87 10.46 -15.64
N ASN A 203 12.79 9.67 -15.09
CA ASN A 203 14.20 9.68 -15.53
C ASN A 203 14.65 8.42 -16.26
N ASP A 204 13.91 7.32 -16.11
CA ASP A 204 14.21 6.02 -16.74
C ASP A 204 12.92 5.20 -16.93
N LYS A 205 12.15 5.66 -17.91
CA LYS A 205 10.85 5.05 -18.22
C LYS A 205 10.97 3.56 -18.59
N ASP A 206 12.06 3.14 -19.21
CA ASP A 206 12.24 1.74 -19.61
C ASP A 206 12.39 0.83 -18.40
N THR A 207 13.17 1.24 -17.40
CA THR A 207 13.25 0.57 -16.11
C THR A 207 11.89 0.58 -15.39
N PHE A 208 11.21 1.71 -15.33
CA PHE A 208 9.88 1.83 -14.71
C PHE A 208 8.85 0.89 -15.37
N ASP A 209 8.78 0.89 -16.71
CA ASP A 209 7.88 0.02 -17.46
C ASP A 209 8.18 -1.46 -17.24
N THR A 210 9.45 -1.83 -17.12
CA THR A 210 9.85 -3.21 -16.80
C THR A 210 9.35 -3.63 -15.42
N LEU A 211 9.56 -2.79 -14.41
CA LEU A 211 9.18 -3.06 -13.02
C LEU A 211 7.66 -3.05 -12.80
N THR A 212 6.91 -2.36 -13.65
CA THR A 212 5.44 -2.32 -13.56
C THR A 212 4.73 -3.39 -14.39
N LYS A 213 5.42 -4.00 -15.37
CA LYS A 213 4.76 -4.91 -16.33
C LYS A 213 5.20 -6.36 -16.20
N ILE A 214 6.41 -6.63 -15.74
CA ILE A 214 6.94 -7.99 -15.65
C ILE A 214 6.86 -8.44 -14.20
N PRO A 215 6.03 -9.46 -13.90
CA PRO A 215 5.92 -9.97 -12.54
C PRO A 215 7.17 -10.73 -12.13
N LEU A 216 7.55 -10.58 -10.88
CA LEU A 216 8.61 -11.33 -10.21
C LEU A 216 7.98 -12.35 -9.27
N LYS A 217 8.68 -13.45 -9.05
CA LYS A 217 8.28 -14.44 -8.07
C LYS A 217 8.94 -14.14 -6.73
N PHE A 218 8.13 -14.00 -5.70
CA PHE A 218 8.58 -13.94 -4.32
C PHE A 218 8.22 -15.23 -3.62
N ARG A 219 9.14 -15.76 -2.82
CA ARG A 219 8.96 -17.05 -2.17
C ARG A 219 9.49 -17.07 -0.76
N ASP A 220 8.72 -17.72 0.11
CA ASP A 220 9.11 -18.14 1.44
C ASP A 220 9.17 -19.67 1.50
N LYS A 221 10.26 -20.18 2.08
CA LYS A 221 10.43 -21.61 2.37
C LYS A 221 10.71 -21.76 3.85
N ASP A 222 9.69 -22.11 4.60
CA ASP A 222 9.85 -22.45 6.01
C ASP A 222 10.03 -23.95 6.17
N TYR A 223 11.28 -24.38 6.31
CA TYR A 223 11.63 -25.77 6.50
C TYR A 223 11.22 -26.30 7.88
N THR A 224 10.93 -25.42 8.83
CA THR A 224 10.49 -25.83 10.18
C THR A 224 9.01 -26.16 10.23
N GLN A 225 8.22 -25.58 9.33
CA GLN A 225 6.78 -25.80 9.20
C GLN A 225 6.42 -26.61 7.95
N GLU A 226 7.42 -27.06 7.18
CA GLU A 226 7.24 -27.73 5.88
C GLU A 226 6.33 -26.91 4.93
N ALA A 227 6.38 -25.59 5.05
CA ALA A 227 5.52 -24.68 4.31
C ALA A 227 6.28 -23.99 3.17
N HIS A 228 5.64 -23.97 2.00
CA HIS A 228 6.10 -23.23 0.83
C HIS A 228 5.04 -22.24 0.40
N ARG A 229 5.40 -20.96 0.36
CA ARG A 229 4.50 -19.88 -0.02
C ARG A 229 5.14 -19.11 -1.17
N SER A 230 4.36 -18.77 -2.16
CA SER A 230 4.87 -17.94 -3.26
C SER A 230 3.75 -17.11 -3.89
N PHE A 231 4.14 -15.97 -4.44
CA PHE A 231 3.28 -15.08 -5.17
C PHE A 231 4.05 -14.44 -6.34
N TYR A 232 3.34 -14.21 -7.44
CA TYR A 232 3.84 -13.47 -8.59
C TYR A 232 3.25 -12.07 -8.56
N GLY A 233 4.09 -11.05 -8.46
CA GLY A 233 3.68 -9.66 -8.48
C GLY A 233 4.72 -8.77 -9.12
N THR A 234 4.29 -7.65 -9.69
CA THR A 234 5.21 -6.63 -10.20
C THR A 234 5.96 -5.96 -9.05
N ALA A 235 7.20 -5.52 -9.29
CA ALA A 235 7.96 -4.80 -8.28
C ALA A 235 7.31 -3.45 -7.93
N ILE A 236 6.64 -2.82 -8.90
CA ILE A 236 5.81 -1.63 -8.72
C ILE A 236 4.43 -1.95 -9.26
N SER A 237 3.42 -1.91 -8.41
CA SER A 237 2.03 -2.12 -8.79
C SER A 237 1.30 -0.79 -8.90
N LEU A 238 0.49 -0.65 -9.94
CA LEU A 238 -0.31 0.54 -10.19
C LEU A 238 -1.80 0.21 -10.10
N THR A 239 -2.59 1.18 -9.67
CA THR A 239 -4.05 1.13 -9.78
C THR A 239 -4.48 1.23 -11.25
N LYS A 240 -5.76 0.95 -11.53
CA LYS A 240 -6.33 1.15 -12.88
C LYS A 240 -6.21 2.59 -13.40
N ASP A 241 -6.12 3.55 -12.51
CA ASP A 241 -6.02 4.98 -12.83
C ASP A 241 -4.55 5.44 -12.95
N GLY A 242 -3.58 4.50 -12.75
CA GLY A 242 -2.14 4.75 -12.91
C GLY A 242 -1.44 5.30 -11.68
N ASP A 243 -2.11 5.31 -10.54
CA ASP A 243 -1.52 5.69 -9.25
C ASP A 243 -0.76 4.50 -8.62
N TYR A 244 0.11 4.79 -7.66
CA TYR A 244 0.86 3.75 -6.95
C TYR A 244 -0.05 3.00 -6.00
N ASN A 245 -0.02 1.67 -6.10
CA ASN A 245 -0.79 0.78 -5.24
C ASN A 245 0.10 0.05 -4.23
N ASP A 246 1.21 -0.51 -4.70
CA ASP A 246 2.08 -1.36 -3.90
C ASP A 246 3.49 -1.38 -4.51
N VAL A 247 4.51 -1.59 -3.67
CA VAL A 247 5.88 -1.86 -4.09
C VAL A 247 6.36 -3.12 -3.40
N ARG A 248 6.85 -4.08 -4.18
CA ARG A 248 7.41 -5.34 -3.70
C ARG A 248 8.91 -5.37 -3.94
N PHE A 249 9.67 -5.34 -2.86
CA PHE A 249 11.11 -5.45 -2.91
C PHE A 249 11.65 -6.22 -1.71
N SER A 250 12.35 -7.29 -1.97
CA SER A 250 13.11 -8.05 -0.99
C SER A 250 14.14 -8.93 -1.71
N THR A 251 15.39 -8.67 -1.52
CA THR A 251 16.47 -9.47 -2.12
C THR A 251 16.55 -10.88 -1.52
N ALA A 252 16.10 -11.03 -0.26
CA ALA A 252 16.15 -12.31 0.45
C ALA A 252 15.07 -13.30 -0.02
N THR A 253 13.98 -12.79 -0.57
CA THR A 253 12.78 -13.61 -0.89
C THR A 253 12.41 -13.61 -2.36
N MET A 254 13.10 -12.81 -3.19
CA MET A 254 12.98 -12.89 -4.64
C MET A 254 13.49 -14.25 -5.11
N ASP A 255 12.65 -14.99 -5.83
CA ASP A 255 12.99 -16.27 -6.42
C ASP A 255 13.72 -16.12 -7.77
N ALA A 256 14.10 -17.23 -8.38
CA ALA A 256 14.60 -17.24 -9.75
C ALA A 256 13.58 -16.57 -10.69
N LEU A 257 14.08 -15.85 -11.69
CA LEU A 257 13.23 -15.22 -12.69
C LEU A 257 12.46 -16.27 -13.50
N ASP A 258 11.17 -16.05 -13.63
CA ASP A 258 10.27 -16.85 -14.46
C ASP A 258 9.66 -15.93 -15.52
N CYS A 259 10.49 -15.54 -16.48
CA CYS A 259 10.11 -14.69 -17.61
C CYS A 259 10.79 -15.20 -18.88
N HIS A 260 10.39 -14.67 -20.05
CA HIS A 260 11.02 -15.06 -21.30
C HIS A 260 12.53 -14.81 -21.26
N PRO A 261 13.38 -15.72 -21.76
CA PRO A 261 14.84 -15.59 -21.71
C PRO A 261 15.38 -14.25 -22.23
N ASP A 262 14.80 -13.72 -23.28
CA ASP A 262 15.19 -12.43 -23.86
C ASP A 262 14.92 -11.22 -22.95
N GLN A 263 14.09 -11.39 -21.93
CA GLN A 263 13.76 -10.35 -20.96
C GLN A 263 14.61 -10.43 -19.69
N MET A 264 15.27 -11.56 -19.42
CA MET A 264 15.95 -11.81 -18.15
C MET A 264 17.00 -10.75 -17.82
N ASP A 265 17.85 -10.40 -18.78
CA ASP A 265 18.91 -9.40 -18.58
C ASP A 265 18.31 -8.01 -18.26
N LYS A 266 17.24 -7.65 -18.95
CA LYS A 266 16.52 -6.40 -18.72
C LYS A 266 15.88 -6.35 -17.35
N VAL A 267 15.24 -7.43 -16.93
CA VAL A 267 14.60 -7.54 -15.62
C VAL A 267 15.63 -7.45 -14.49
N TYR A 268 16.75 -8.18 -14.59
CA TYR A 268 17.82 -8.11 -13.60
C TYR A 268 18.42 -6.71 -13.50
N LYS A 269 18.71 -6.06 -14.61
CA LYS A 269 19.23 -4.68 -14.63
C LYS A 269 18.26 -3.69 -14.01
N SER A 270 16.99 -3.81 -14.35
CA SER A 270 15.93 -2.94 -13.82
C SER A 270 15.76 -3.13 -12.31
N HIS A 271 15.70 -4.38 -11.85
CA HIS A 271 15.58 -4.69 -10.43
C HIS A 271 16.84 -4.26 -9.63
N HIS A 272 18.03 -4.47 -10.18
CA HIS A 272 19.28 -4.03 -9.57
C HIS A 272 19.33 -2.50 -9.45
N LYS A 273 18.93 -1.77 -10.50
CA LYS A 273 18.87 -0.30 -10.48
C LYS A 273 17.88 0.20 -9.45
N PHE A 274 16.70 -0.42 -9.39
CA PHE A 274 15.69 -0.09 -8.38
C PHE A 274 16.23 -0.32 -6.97
N GLY A 275 16.82 -1.49 -6.71
CA GLY A 275 17.44 -1.79 -5.44
C GLY A 275 18.52 -0.79 -5.03
N LYS A 276 19.38 -0.36 -5.96
CA LYS A 276 20.37 0.68 -5.68
C LYS A 276 19.74 2.01 -5.27
N LEU A 277 18.66 2.42 -5.95
CA LEU A 277 17.96 3.66 -5.61
C LEU A 277 17.27 3.58 -4.24
N LEU A 278 16.68 2.42 -3.90
CA LEU A 278 16.09 2.19 -2.57
C LEU A 278 17.11 2.25 -1.43
N HIS A 279 18.42 2.14 -1.73
CA HIS A 279 19.51 2.19 -0.77
C HIS A 279 20.40 3.45 -0.92
N ASP A 280 20.01 4.37 -1.80
CA ASP A 280 20.72 5.63 -1.99
C ASP A 280 20.34 6.64 -0.89
N ASP A 281 21.33 7.26 -0.26
CA ASP A 281 21.12 8.29 0.77
C ASP A 281 20.25 9.47 0.29
N LYS A 282 20.14 9.66 -1.03
CA LYS A 282 19.21 10.62 -1.62
C LYS A 282 17.75 10.32 -1.28
N PHE A 283 17.39 9.05 -1.14
CA PHE A 283 15.99 8.62 -0.97
C PHE A 283 15.68 8.10 0.43
N GLN A 284 16.66 7.62 1.15
CA GLN A 284 16.45 7.04 2.48
C GLN A 284 16.65 8.05 3.60
N ILE A 285 15.93 7.84 4.69
CA ILE A 285 16.14 8.48 5.99
C ILE A 285 16.68 7.48 7.00
N LYS A 286 17.40 7.95 8.00
CA LYS A 286 17.91 7.14 9.11
C LYS A 286 17.39 7.70 10.43
N PHE A 287 17.02 6.80 11.33
CA PHE A 287 16.52 7.16 12.65
C PHE A 287 16.79 6.05 13.66
N ARG A 288 16.66 6.41 14.95
CA ARG A 288 16.91 5.46 16.04
C ARG A 288 15.84 5.56 17.10
#